data_4957040116962adef5520af13622e29d
#
_entry.id   4957040116962adef5520af13622e29d
#
_cell.length_a   1.000
_cell.length_b   1.000
_cell.length_c   1.000
_cell.angle_alpha   90.00
_cell.angle_beta   90.00
_cell.angle_gamma   90.00
#
_symmetry.space_group_name_H-M   'P 1'
#
loop_
_entity.id
_entity.type
_entity.pdbx_description
1 polymer ?
#
loop_
_entity_poly.entity_id
_entity_poly.type
_entity_poly.pdbx_seq_one_letter_code
_entity_poly.pdbx_strand_id
1 'polypeptide(L)'
;MAPDSSRGTDIELIENRKFGDYRLLERIAKGGLATIWLANNAEGRPVALRVMHDTFRVGSSGPKLFRRGCQVMESMPPHPNVVGYLGQGVVKGREFEVLQYVEGQCLREMMVRNDPRLGEILSDILVELAAALEHVHDSGLMHLDVKPENVIISRGGATYLCDFDTAQVIPDKPVKIEKKSGTPFYMSPELTNGWRFDQRADIYAYGVTLYELLTGVKPFEGQTQKAMLADQLNPRYRIRKPREFNDNIPIKLEELILKCIDFIPEKRPPNMTLLVRDMNRVLGVR
;
A
#
# COMPACT_ATOMS: atom_id res chain seq x y z
N MET A 1 11.10 -33.37 39.05
CA MET A 1 10.62 -32.03 38.70
C MET A 1 11.80 -31.26 38.11
N ALA A 2 11.90 -31.19 36.79
CA ALA A 2 12.90 -30.37 36.12
C ALA A 2 12.29 -28.99 35.89
N PRO A 3 13.01 -27.87 36.03
CA PRO A 3 12.48 -26.56 35.78
C PRO A 3 12.35 -26.35 34.26
N ASP A 4 11.14 -25.93 33.86
CA ASP A 4 10.79 -25.51 32.51
C ASP A 4 11.61 -24.26 32.11
N SER A 5 12.61 -24.44 31.25
CA SER A 5 13.56 -23.41 30.81
C SER A 5 13.17 -22.81 29.44
N SER A 6 11.86 -22.63 29.14
CA SER A 6 11.38 -22.06 27.89
C SER A 6 10.65 -20.71 28.06
N ARG A 7 11.15 -19.85 28.95
CA ARG A 7 10.81 -18.41 28.87
C ARG A 7 11.90 -17.70 28.09
N GLY A 8 11.74 -17.65 26.78
CA GLY A 8 12.45 -16.69 25.96
C GLY A 8 12.23 -15.31 26.57
N THR A 9 13.32 -14.60 26.86
CA THR A 9 13.29 -13.24 27.39
C THR A 9 12.58 -12.36 26.35
N ASP A 10 11.32 -12.02 26.59
CA ASP A 10 10.59 -11.05 25.79
C ASP A 10 11.43 -9.78 25.69
N ILE A 11 11.85 -9.45 24.46
CA ILE A 11 12.47 -8.15 24.24
C ILE A 11 11.31 -7.15 24.26
N GLU A 12 11.21 -6.42 25.35
CA GLU A 12 10.32 -5.28 25.39
C GLU A 12 10.86 -4.22 24.44
N LEU A 13 10.13 -3.98 23.33
CA LEU A 13 10.46 -2.94 22.37
C LEU A 13 10.06 -1.59 22.97
N ILE A 14 11.04 -0.91 23.55
CA ILE A 14 10.88 0.37 24.24
C ILE A 14 11.73 1.42 23.53
N GLU A 15 11.24 2.64 23.47
CA GLU A 15 11.98 3.80 22.99
C GLU A 15 13.34 3.93 23.68
N ASN A 16 14.34 4.41 22.93
CA ASN A 16 15.73 4.57 23.34
C ASN A 16 16.51 3.29 23.69
N ARG A 17 15.95 2.10 23.42
CA ARG A 17 16.66 0.82 23.59
C ARG A 17 17.31 0.31 22.31
N LYS A 18 18.36 -0.49 22.47
CA LYS A 18 18.99 -1.23 21.37
C LYS A 18 18.16 -2.43 20.97
N PHE A 19 18.02 -2.62 19.65
CA PHE A 19 17.50 -3.82 19.01
C PHE A 19 18.51 -4.28 17.95
N GLY A 20 19.36 -5.23 18.32
CA GLY A 20 20.55 -5.58 17.52
C GLY A 20 21.47 -4.36 17.36
N ASP A 21 21.81 -4.01 16.11
CA ASP A 21 22.65 -2.87 15.77
C ASP A 21 21.86 -1.55 15.64
N TYR A 22 20.55 -1.59 15.90
CA TYR A 22 19.66 -0.43 15.78
C TYR A 22 19.32 0.15 17.16
N ARG A 23 19.22 1.48 17.20
CA ARG A 23 18.68 2.19 18.36
C ARG A 23 17.28 2.67 18.05
N LEU A 24 16.27 2.09 18.69
CA LEU A 24 14.87 2.51 18.55
C LEU A 24 14.72 3.92 19.12
N LEU A 25 14.09 4.83 18.37
CA LEU A 25 13.87 6.22 18.78
C LEU A 25 12.39 6.45 19.10
N GLU A 26 11.50 6.18 18.15
CA GLU A 26 10.08 6.45 18.26
C GLU A 26 9.29 5.35 17.56
N ARG A 27 8.13 5.00 18.09
CA ARG A 27 7.20 4.10 17.43
C ARG A 27 6.35 4.87 16.43
N ILE A 28 6.59 4.65 15.12
CA ILE A 28 5.85 5.30 14.04
C ILE A 28 4.43 4.70 13.92
N ALA A 29 4.32 3.37 13.86
CA ALA A 29 3.04 2.71 13.66
C ALA A 29 3.04 1.29 14.23
N LYS A 30 1.83 0.76 14.51
CA LYS A 30 1.60 -0.63 14.85
C LYS A 30 0.60 -1.22 13.87
N GLY A 31 1.09 -2.03 12.93
CA GLY A 31 0.28 -2.77 11.97
C GLY A 31 -0.18 -4.13 12.47
N GLY A 32 -0.81 -4.90 11.58
CA GLY A 32 -1.27 -6.26 11.89
C GLY A 32 -0.14 -7.28 12.04
N LEU A 33 0.94 -7.13 11.28
CA LEU A 33 2.06 -8.09 11.25
C LEU A 33 3.29 -7.60 12.05
N ALA A 34 3.52 -6.30 12.06
CA ALA A 34 4.73 -5.71 12.61
C ALA A 34 4.47 -4.36 13.28
N THR A 35 5.39 -3.96 14.12
CA THR A 35 5.50 -2.59 14.63
C THR A 35 6.62 -1.88 13.85
N ILE A 36 6.37 -0.65 13.42
CA ILE A 36 7.32 0.19 12.69
C ILE A 36 7.92 1.21 13.65
N TRP A 37 9.23 1.27 13.68
CA TRP A 37 10.00 2.17 14.51
C TRP A 37 10.86 3.11 13.66
N LEU A 38 10.93 4.37 14.01
CA LEU A 38 12.07 5.20 13.68
C LEU A 38 13.25 4.69 14.51
N ALA A 39 14.34 4.36 13.86
CA ALA A 39 15.54 3.88 14.52
C ALA A 39 16.78 4.48 13.85
N ASN A 40 17.89 4.55 14.59
CA ASN A 40 19.20 4.81 14.01
C ASN A 40 19.94 3.49 13.81
N ASN A 41 20.60 3.35 12.67
CA ASN A 41 21.53 2.27 12.40
C ASN A 41 22.88 2.50 13.11
N ALA A 42 23.87 1.63 12.92
CA ALA A 42 25.18 1.71 13.56
C ALA A 42 25.94 3.01 13.23
N GLU A 43 25.72 3.59 12.04
CA GLU A 43 26.30 4.85 11.58
C GLU A 43 25.52 6.09 12.06
N GLY A 44 24.46 5.89 12.86
CA GLY A 44 23.60 6.98 13.34
C GLY A 44 22.62 7.52 12.31
N ARG A 45 22.43 6.84 11.16
CA ARG A 45 21.49 7.26 10.11
C ARG A 45 20.08 6.77 10.43
N PRO A 46 19.04 7.60 10.19
CA PRO A 46 17.66 7.21 10.43
C PRO A 46 17.20 6.13 9.43
N VAL A 47 16.50 5.13 9.95
CA VAL A 47 15.86 4.05 9.19
C VAL A 47 14.47 3.77 9.75
N ALA A 48 13.57 3.22 8.93
CA ALA A 48 12.31 2.64 9.40
C ALA A 48 12.53 1.14 9.66
N LEU A 49 12.45 0.76 10.92
CA LEU A 49 12.65 -0.63 11.34
C LEU A 49 11.29 -1.30 11.57
N ARG A 50 10.89 -2.22 10.71
CA ARG A 50 9.68 -3.05 10.88
C ARG A 50 10.04 -4.30 11.65
N VAL A 51 9.55 -4.43 12.87
CA VAL A 51 9.80 -5.60 13.73
C VAL A 51 8.54 -6.44 13.81
N MET A 52 8.61 -7.69 13.34
CA MET A 52 7.50 -8.62 13.35
C MET A 52 7.03 -8.92 14.79
N HIS A 53 5.70 -9.03 14.98
CA HIS A 53 5.13 -9.39 16.26
C HIS A 53 5.48 -10.85 16.62
N ASP A 54 5.80 -11.11 17.89
CA ASP A 54 6.08 -12.45 18.44
C ASP A 54 4.80 -13.24 18.77
N THR A 55 3.63 -12.59 18.72
CA THR A 55 2.35 -13.17 19.11
C THR A 55 1.71 -14.10 18.06
N PHE A 56 2.40 -14.35 16.95
CA PHE A 56 1.87 -15.26 15.94
C PHE A 56 1.88 -16.70 16.40
N ARG A 57 0.69 -17.35 16.33
CA ARG A 57 0.57 -18.78 16.61
C ARG A 57 1.32 -19.60 15.54
N VAL A 58 1.88 -20.73 15.96
CA VAL A 58 2.49 -21.70 15.05
C VAL A 58 1.49 -22.06 13.93
N GLY A 59 1.94 -21.97 12.68
CA GLY A 59 1.10 -22.23 11.51
C GLY A 59 0.24 -21.05 11.03
N SER A 60 0.29 -19.87 11.67
CA SER A 60 -0.38 -18.67 11.16
C SER A 60 0.26 -18.17 9.87
N SER A 61 -0.52 -17.43 9.05
CA SER A 61 -0.03 -16.88 7.76
C SER A 61 0.85 -15.64 7.93
N GLY A 62 0.83 -14.98 9.10
CA GLY A 62 1.54 -13.72 9.34
C GLY A 62 3.03 -13.77 9.01
N PRO A 63 3.83 -14.69 9.59
CA PRO A 63 5.26 -14.78 9.29
C PRO A 63 5.56 -15.06 7.81
N LYS A 64 4.72 -15.84 7.13
CA LYS A 64 4.87 -16.11 5.70
C LYS A 64 4.63 -14.85 4.85
N LEU A 65 3.65 -14.05 5.22
CA LEU A 65 3.34 -12.78 4.55
C LEU A 65 4.49 -11.78 4.75
N PHE A 66 4.96 -11.61 5.99
CA PHE A 66 6.07 -10.74 6.32
C PHE A 66 7.34 -11.07 5.51
N ARG A 67 7.77 -12.36 5.55
CA ARG A 67 8.95 -12.81 4.79
C ARG A 67 8.78 -12.63 3.29
N ARG A 68 7.58 -12.86 2.76
CA ARG A 68 7.30 -12.62 1.34
C ARG A 68 7.41 -11.14 0.99
N GLY A 69 6.90 -10.25 1.82
CA GLY A 69 7.07 -8.81 1.66
C GLY A 69 8.55 -8.42 1.59
N CYS A 70 9.36 -8.92 2.53
CA CYS A 70 10.81 -8.70 2.54
C CYS A 70 11.47 -9.21 1.24
N GLN A 71 11.13 -10.42 0.78
CA GLN A 71 11.69 -11.00 -0.46
C GLN A 71 11.31 -10.20 -1.70
N VAL A 72 10.07 -9.74 -1.78
CA VAL A 72 9.59 -8.87 -2.86
C VAL A 72 10.38 -7.57 -2.88
N MET A 73 10.52 -6.90 -1.74
CA MET A 73 11.28 -5.66 -1.62
C MET A 73 12.76 -5.84 -1.98
N GLU A 74 13.37 -6.94 -1.55
CA GLU A 74 14.77 -7.27 -1.86
C GLU A 74 15.01 -7.51 -3.35
N SER A 75 14.03 -8.11 -4.04
CA SER A 75 14.14 -8.44 -5.48
C SER A 75 13.87 -7.26 -6.41
N MET A 76 13.20 -6.22 -5.91
CA MET A 76 12.77 -5.08 -6.72
C MET A 76 13.89 -4.02 -6.83
N PRO A 77 14.23 -3.54 -8.03
CA PRO A 77 15.16 -2.43 -8.18
C PRO A 77 14.67 -1.16 -7.45
N PRO A 78 15.58 -0.30 -6.94
CA PRO A 78 15.19 0.94 -6.30
C PRO A 78 14.41 1.87 -7.25
N HIS A 79 13.42 2.59 -6.73
CA HIS A 79 12.64 3.59 -7.46
C HIS A 79 12.37 4.82 -6.58
N PRO A 80 12.39 6.05 -7.11
CA PRO A 80 12.22 7.28 -6.32
C PRO A 80 10.86 7.36 -5.58
N ASN A 81 9.83 6.70 -6.11
CA ASN A 81 8.48 6.72 -5.55
C ASN A 81 8.09 5.41 -4.83
N VAL A 82 9.05 4.56 -4.51
CA VAL A 82 8.87 3.36 -3.69
C VAL A 82 9.81 3.45 -2.49
N VAL A 83 9.31 3.12 -1.30
CA VAL A 83 10.16 3.09 -0.10
C VAL A 83 11.30 2.12 -0.29
N GLY A 84 12.55 2.59 -0.10
CA GLY A 84 13.75 1.78 -0.34
C GLY A 84 13.92 0.65 0.67
N TYR A 85 14.26 -0.54 0.18
CA TYR A 85 14.66 -1.68 1.01
C TYR A 85 16.16 -1.57 1.36
N LEU A 86 16.49 -1.77 2.64
CA LEU A 86 17.87 -1.66 3.16
C LEU A 86 18.40 -2.97 3.74
N GLY A 87 17.51 -3.93 4.05
CA GLY A 87 17.91 -5.23 4.55
C GLY A 87 16.87 -5.86 5.48
N GLN A 88 17.21 -7.05 5.99
CA GLN A 88 16.40 -7.79 6.94
C GLN A 88 17.30 -8.60 7.89
N GLY A 89 16.74 -9.08 8.99
CA GLY A 89 17.48 -9.89 9.93
C GLY A 89 16.62 -10.49 11.03
N VAL A 90 17.31 -11.10 12.00
CA VAL A 90 16.68 -11.69 13.19
C VAL A 90 17.45 -11.26 14.44
N VAL A 91 16.74 -10.71 15.42
CA VAL A 91 17.30 -10.37 16.75
C VAL A 91 16.52 -11.14 17.81
N LYS A 92 17.20 -12.03 18.54
CA LYS A 92 16.62 -12.89 19.59
C LYS A 92 15.31 -13.58 19.15
N GLY A 93 15.31 -14.12 17.93
CA GLY A 93 14.16 -14.83 17.36
C GLY A 93 13.08 -13.96 16.73
N ARG A 94 13.18 -12.63 16.81
CA ARG A 94 12.26 -11.70 16.13
C ARG A 94 12.81 -11.30 14.76
N GLU A 95 12.06 -11.55 13.74
CA GLU A 95 12.36 -11.11 12.38
C GLU A 95 12.09 -9.60 12.25
N PHE A 96 12.94 -8.93 11.48
CA PHE A 96 12.77 -7.52 11.17
C PHE A 96 13.20 -7.20 9.75
N GLU A 97 12.67 -6.11 9.23
CA GLU A 97 12.99 -5.50 7.95
C GLU A 97 13.46 -4.07 8.17
N VAL A 98 14.44 -3.65 7.40
CA VAL A 98 15.00 -2.30 7.44
C VAL A 98 14.64 -1.60 6.14
N LEU A 99 13.95 -0.50 6.26
CA LEU A 99 13.50 0.31 5.14
C LEU A 99 14.07 1.73 5.24
N GLN A 100 14.12 2.41 4.12
CA GLN A 100 14.34 3.85 4.07
C GLN A 100 13.35 4.55 4.99
N TYR A 101 13.85 5.42 5.87
CA TYR A 101 12.98 6.33 6.60
C TYR A 101 12.61 7.51 5.70
N VAL A 102 11.33 7.64 5.41
CA VAL A 102 10.77 8.80 4.72
C VAL A 102 10.18 9.73 5.77
N GLU A 103 10.81 10.89 5.97
CA GLU A 103 10.29 11.91 6.86
C GLU A 103 9.07 12.58 6.20
N GLY A 104 7.88 12.19 6.63
CA GLY A 104 6.64 12.60 5.99
C GLY A 104 5.40 12.17 6.76
N GLN A 105 4.28 12.18 6.09
CA GLN A 105 2.97 11.80 6.62
C GLN A 105 2.30 10.76 5.72
N CYS A 106 1.50 9.88 6.31
CA CYS A 106 0.62 8.99 5.56
C CYS A 106 -0.46 9.81 4.83
N LEU A 107 -0.70 9.49 3.56
CA LEU A 107 -1.73 10.18 2.75
C LEU A 107 -3.11 10.13 3.42
N ARG A 108 -3.47 9.00 4.06
CA ARG A 108 -4.71 8.88 4.84
C ARG A 108 -4.82 9.94 5.93
N GLU A 109 -3.75 10.19 6.67
CA GLU A 109 -3.74 11.18 7.74
C GLU A 109 -3.91 12.60 7.20
N MET A 110 -3.26 12.91 6.07
CA MET A 110 -3.39 14.19 5.39
C MET A 110 -4.84 14.41 4.90
N MET A 111 -5.46 13.38 4.32
CA MET A 111 -6.86 13.43 3.87
C MET A 111 -7.82 13.66 5.05
N VAL A 112 -7.66 12.91 6.15
CA VAL A 112 -8.51 13.06 7.35
C VAL A 112 -8.38 14.44 8.00
N ARG A 113 -7.19 15.03 7.96
CA ARG A 113 -6.92 16.37 8.52
C ARG A 113 -7.25 17.50 7.55
N ASN A 114 -7.68 17.17 6.32
CA ASN A 114 -7.85 18.14 5.23
C ASN A 114 -6.60 19.03 5.07
N ASP A 115 -5.42 18.41 5.03
CA ASP A 115 -4.15 19.13 4.94
C ASP A 115 -4.14 19.99 3.65
N PRO A 116 -3.94 21.34 3.77
CA PRO A 116 -4.03 22.24 2.62
C PRO A 116 -2.97 21.95 1.55
N ARG A 117 -1.83 21.36 1.92
CA ARG A 117 -0.78 20.96 0.97
C ARG A 117 -1.27 19.95 -0.08
N LEU A 118 -2.31 19.15 0.23
CA LEU A 118 -2.86 18.20 -0.73
C LEU A 118 -3.30 18.86 -2.04
N GLY A 119 -3.84 20.08 -1.97
CA GLY A 119 -4.24 20.82 -3.18
C GLY A 119 -3.04 21.22 -4.04
N GLU A 120 -1.92 21.57 -3.42
CA GLU A 120 -0.70 22.03 -4.11
C GLU A 120 0.06 20.89 -4.80
N ILE A 121 0.11 19.71 -4.16
CA ILE A 121 0.88 18.54 -4.63
C ILE A 121 0.00 17.45 -5.26
N LEU A 122 -1.29 17.72 -5.49
CA LEU A 122 -2.24 16.72 -5.96
C LEU A 122 -1.80 16.07 -7.27
N SER A 123 -1.40 16.87 -8.26
CA SER A 123 -0.93 16.35 -9.55
C SER A 123 0.27 15.41 -9.41
N ASP A 124 1.20 15.77 -8.51
CA ASP A 124 2.40 14.99 -8.26
C ASP A 124 2.04 13.65 -7.62
N ILE A 125 1.13 13.65 -6.62
CA ILE A 125 0.63 12.41 -6.01
C ILE A 125 0.04 11.47 -7.07
N LEU A 126 -0.79 11.98 -7.98
CA LEU A 126 -1.43 11.18 -9.01
C LEU A 126 -0.40 10.53 -9.94
N VAL A 127 0.58 11.30 -10.39
CA VAL A 127 1.61 10.83 -11.33
C VAL A 127 2.62 9.91 -10.65
N GLU A 128 3.13 10.32 -9.48
CA GLU A 128 4.18 9.57 -8.78
C GLU A 128 3.70 8.23 -8.23
N LEU A 129 2.44 8.17 -7.74
CA LEU A 129 1.84 6.89 -7.35
C LEU A 129 1.62 5.97 -8.54
N ALA A 130 1.24 6.52 -9.71
CA ALA A 130 1.13 5.72 -10.93
C ALA A 130 2.50 5.21 -11.40
N ALA A 131 3.55 6.04 -11.34
CA ALA A 131 4.93 5.64 -11.68
C ALA A 131 5.48 4.57 -10.70
N ALA A 132 5.17 4.69 -9.41
CA ALA A 132 5.51 3.65 -8.44
C ALA A 132 4.88 2.30 -8.79
N LEU A 133 3.60 2.28 -9.15
CA LEU A 133 2.90 1.06 -9.54
C LEU A 133 3.38 0.52 -10.90
N GLU A 134 3.71 1.39 -11.86
CA GLU A 134 4.34 0.97 -13.12
C GLU A 134 5.64 0.24 -12.83
N HIS A 135 6.52 0.81 -11.99
CA HIS A 135 7.77 0.17 -11.59
C HIS A 135 7.57 -1.19 -10.91
N VAL A 136 6.56 -1.31 -10.03
CA VAL A 136 6.19 -2.59 -9.39
C VAL A 136 5.80 -3.62 -10.45
N HIS A 137 4.95 -3.23 -11.42
CA HIS A 137 4.51 -4.11 -12.50
C HIS A 137 5.64 -4.48 -13.46
N ASP A 138 6.51 -3.55 -13.80
CA ASP A 138 7.70 -3.78 -14.65
C ASP A 138 8.71 -4.72 -13.96
N SER A 139 8.71 -4.74 -12.62
CA SER A 139 9.45 -5.73 -11.82
C SER A 139 8.78 -7.11 -11.76
N GLY A 140 7.69 -7.32 -12.52
CA GLY A 140 6.95 -8.58 -12.53
C GLY A 140 6.08 -8.83 -11.30
N LEU A 141 5.73 -7.79 -10.54
CA LEU A 141 5.03 -7.86 -9.27
C LEU A 141 3.67 -7.14 -9.32
N MET A 142 2.77 -7.52 -8.42
CA MET A 142 1.54 -6.81 -8.08
C MET A 142 1.60 -6.43 -6.60
N HIS A 143 1.12 -5.25 -6.25
CA HIS A 143 1.10 -4.75 -4.86
C HIS A 143 -0.06 -5.34 -4.05
N LEU A 144 -1.27 -5.32 -4.60
CA LEU A 144 -2.52 -5.88 -4.08
C LEU A 144 -3.07 -5.25 -2.78
N ASP A 145 -2.49 -4.15 -2.30
CA ASP A 145 -3.03 -3.36 -1.18
C ASP A 145 -2.78 -1.85 -1.37
N VAL A 146 -3.01 -1.36 -2.60
CA VAL A 146 -2.91 0.08 -2.90
C VAL A 146 -4.05 0.82 -2.22
N LYS A 147 -3.70 1.77 -1.34
CA LYS A 147 -4.65 2.60 -0.57
C LYS A 147 -3.92 3.78 0.07
N PRO A 148 -4.63 4.84 0.50
CA PRO A 148 -3.99 6.01 1.11
C PRO A 148 -3.14 5.71 2.34
N GLU A 149 -3.44 4.63 3.09
CA GLU A 149 -2.66 4.20 4.25
C GLU A 149 -1.26 3.71 3.87
N ASN A 150 -1.07 3.22 2.65
CA ASN A 150 0.18 2.68 2.12
C ASN A 150 0.92 3.68 1.21
N VAL A 151 0.56 4.95 1.29
CA VAL A 151 1.22 6.06 0.57
C VAL A 151 1.76 7.06 1.58
N ILE A 152 3.05 7.35 1.51
CA ILE A 152 3.72 8.35 2.36
C ILE A 152 4.04 9.56 1.49
N ILE A 153 3.69 10.74 1.98
CA ILE A 153 4.06 12.02 1.39
C ILE A 153 5.18 12.61 2.22
N SER A 154 6.35 12.78 1.63
CA SER A 154 7.50 13.37 2.29
C SER A 154 7.26 14.85 2.64
N ARG A 155 8.10 15.42 3.50
CA ARG A 155 8.06 16.88 3.77
C ARG A 155 8.24 17.73 2.52
N GLY A 156 8.99 17.23 1.54
CA GLY A 156 9.21 17.91 0.26
C GLY A 156 8.10 17.69 -0.76
N GLY A 157 7.02 16.95 -0.43
CA GLY A 157 5.88 16.69 -1.31
C GLY A 157 6.00 15.41 -2.15
N ALA A 158 7.15 14.74 -2.18
CA ALA A 158 7.33 13.51 -2.96
C ALA A 158 6.52 12.33 -2.39
N THR A 159 5.95 11.53 -3.27
CA THR A 159 5.09 10.37 -2.96
C THR A 159 5.89 9.08 -2.92
N TYR A 160 5.63 8.25 -1.91
CA TYR A 160 6.27 6.94 -1.75
C TYR A 160 5.22 5.86 -1.49
N LEU A 161 5.21 4.81 -2.32
CA LEU A 161 4.43 3.60 -2.09
C LEU A 161 5.18 2.69 -1.11
N CYS A 162 4.46 2.12 -0.13
CA CYS A 162 5.02 1.24 0.91
C CYS A 162 4.10 0.07 1.22
N ASP A 163 4.54 -0.86 2.07
CA ASP A 163 3.82 -2.05 2.55
C ASP A 163 3.52 -3.11 1.48
N PHE A 164 4.53 -3.93 1.21
CA PHE A 164 4.50 -5.00 0.19
C PHE A 164 4.12 -6.39 0.76
N ASP A 165 3.53 -6.47 1.96
CA ASP A 165 3.19 -7.76 2.60
C ASP A 165 2.22 -8.61 1.78
N THR A 166 1.37 -7.98 0.97
CA THR A 166 0.41 -8.65 0.10
C THR A 166 0.91 -8.87 -1.32
N ALA A 167 2.06 -8.29 -1.66
CA ALA A 167 2.58 -8.31 -3.02
C ALA A 167 2.84 -9.73 -3.53
N GLN A 168 2.65 -9.94 -4.82
CA GLN A 168 2.80 -11.23 -5.50
C GLN A 168 3.35 -11.03 -6.90
N VAL A 169 3.96 -12.10 -7.43
CA VAL A 169 4.40 -12.16 -8.82
C VAL A 169 3.19 -12.07 -9.76
N ILE A 170 3.31 -11.30 -10.83
CA ILE A 170 2.31 -11.26 -11.90
C ILE A 170 2.23 -12.66 -12.54
N PRO A 171 1.06 -13.29 -12.58
CA PRO A 171 0.93 -14.59 -13.19
C PRO A 171 0.88 -14.49 -14.73
N ASP A 172 1.45 -15.48 -15.44
CA ASP A 172 1.38 -15.55 -16.90
C ASP A 172 -0.06 -15.56 -17.44
N LYS A 173 -0.99 -16.05 -16.65
CA LYS A 173 -2.44 -16.06 -16.93
C LYS A 173 -3.19 -15.75 -15.65
N PRO A 174 -4.36 -15.07 -15.73
CA PRO A 174 -5.15 -14.75 -14.54
C PRO A 174 -5.41 -15.99 -13.66
N VAL A 175 -5.07 -15.89 -12.36
CA VAL A 175 -5.15 -16.97 -11.36
C VAL A 175 -6.21 -16.69 -10.32
N LYS A 176 -6.68 -17.72 -9.63
CA LYS A 176 -7.50 -17.58 -8.43
C LYS A 176 -6.60 -17.50 -7.20
N ILE A 177 -6.99 -16.66 -6.25
CA ILE A 177 -6.31 -16.58 -4.95
C ILE A 177 -7.02 -17.51 -3.97
N GLU A 178 -6.26 -18.35 -3.27
CA GLU A 178 -6.82 -19.27 -2.26
C GLU A 178 -7.24 -18.53 -0.99
N LYS A 179 -6.52 -17.46 -0.64
CA LYS A 179 -6.75 -16.69 0.58
C LYS A 179 -6.74 -15.19 0.30
N LYS A 180 -7.87 -14.54 0.54
CA LYS A 180 -8.02 -13.10 0.36
C LYS A 180 -7.10 -12.35 1.34
N SER A 181 -6.33 -11.41 0.81
CA SER A 181 -5.49 -10.48 1.55
C SER A 181 -5.65 -9.10 0.94
N GLY A 182 -5.65 -8.05 1.74
CA GLY A 182 -5.86 -6.68 1.31
C GLY A 182 -7.02 -6.00 2.07
N THR A 183 -7.22 -4.73 1.79
CA THR A 183 -8.25 -3.90 2.42
C THR A 183 -9.53 -3.94 1.60
N PRO A 184 -10.65 -4.48 2.11
CA PRO A 184 -11.84 -4.83 1.32
C PRO A 184 -12.34 -3.75 0.36
N PHE A 185 -12.33 -2.47 0.76
CA PHE A 185 -12.88 -1.38 -0.04
C PHE A 185 -12.02 -0.98 -1.26
N TYR A 186 -10.74 -1.34 -1.26
CA TYR A 186 -9.81 -1.07 -2.36
C TYR A 186 -9.56 -2.32 -3.22
N MET A 187 -9.93 -3.50 -2.71
CA MET A 187 -9.81 -4.75 -3.46
C MET A 187 -10.76 -4.71 -4.67
N SER A 188 -10.27 -5.15 -5.81
CA SER A 188 -11.10 -5.28 -7.01
C SER A 188 -12.21 -6.32 -6.84
N PRO A 189 -13.32 -6.22 -7.59
CA PRO A 189 -14.42 -7.18 -7.53
C PRO A 189 -13.96 -8.63 -7.75
N GLU A 190 -13.04 -8.85 -8.69
CA GLU A 190 -12.49 -10.18 -8.97
C GLU A 190 -11.70 -10.76 -7.79
N LEU A 191 -10.90 -9.93 -7.09
CA LEU A 191 -10.20 -10.35 -5.87
C LEU A 191 -11.19 -10.64 -4.74
N THR A 192 -12.17 -9.76 -4.57
CA THR A 192 -13.18 -9.89 -3.51
C THR A 192 -14.06 -11.12 -3.70
N ASN A 193 -14.38 -11.50 -4.95
CA ASN A 193 -15.14 -12.70 -5.25
C ASN A 193 -14.30 -13.99 -5.35
N GLY A 194 -12.95 -13.87 -5.33
CA GLY A 194 -12.06 -15.01 -5.55
C GLY A 194 -12.11 -15.52 -7.00
N TRP A 195 -12.39 -14.63 -7.96
CA TRP A 195 -12.31 -14.92 -9.38
C TRP A 195 -10.85 -14.89 -9.85
N ARG A 196 -10.65 -15.10 -11.14
CA ARG A 196 -9.32 -14.94 -11.74
C ARG A 196 -8.97 -13.47 -11.82
N PHE A 197 -7.73 -13.12 -11.47
CA PHE A 197 -7.23 -11.76 -11.46
C PHE A 197 -5.81 -11.66 -12.01
N ASP A 198 -5.38 -10.48 -12.34
CA ASP A 198 -4.05 -10.08 -12.77
C ASP A 198 -3.70 -8.68 -12.23
N GLN A 199 -2.64 -8.06 -12.78
CA GLN A 199 -2.16 -6.73 -12.37
C GLN A 199 -3.22 -5.61 -12.48
N ARG A 200 -4.30 -5.81 -13.21
CA ARG A 200 -5.41 -4.84 -13.30
C ARG A 200 -6.18 -4.69 -11.98
N ALA A 201 -5.92 -5.56 -11.00
CA ALA A 201 -6.40 -5.40 -9.64
C ALA A 201 -5.77 -4.17 -8.96
N ASP A 202 -4.48 -3.90 -9.19
CA ASP A 202 -3.81 -2.69 -8.67
C ASP A 202 -4.32 -1.43 -9.37
N ILE A 203 -4.62 -1.51 -10.67
CA ILE A 203 -5.24 -0.38 -11.42
C ILE A 203 -6.59 -0.01 -10.80
N TYR A 204 -7.38 -1.00 -10.42
CA TYR A 204 -8.65 -0.75 -9.72
C TYR A 204 -8.42 -0.07 -8.36
N ALA A 205 -7.51 -0.60 -7.56
CA ALA A 205 -7.19 -0.06 -6.24
C ALA A 205 -6.63 1.37 -6.31
N TYR A 206 -5.78 1.64 -7.31
CA TYR A 206 -5.31 2.99 -7.65
C TYR A 206 -6.50 3.91 -7.98
N GLY A 207 -7.40 3.48 -8.85
CA GLY A 207 -8.59 4.24 -9.22
C GLY A 207 -9.48 4.59 -8.02
N VAL A 208 -9.72 3.63 -7.10
CA VAL A 208 -10.47 3.86 -5.85
C VAL A 208 -9.74 4.86 -4.95
N THR A 209 -8.42 4.74 -4.83
CA THR A 209 -7.57 5.67 -4.05
C THR A 209 -7.67 7.10 -4.59
N LEU A 210 -7.59 7.27 -5.90
CA LEU A 210 -7.72 8.58 -6.54
C LEU A 210 -9.12 9.16 -6.42
N TYR A 211 -10.15 8.33 -6.61
CA TYR A 211 -11.53 8.77 -6.43
C TYR A 211 -11.72 9.35 -5.01
N GLU A 212 -11.28 8.61 -3.99
CA GLU A 212 -11.41 9.07 -2.60
C GLU A 212 -10.56 10.32 -2.32
N LEU A 213 -9.35 10.40 -2.85
CA LEU A 213 -8.48 11.57 -2.69
C LEU A 213 -9.11 12.84 -3.28
N LEU A 214 -9.74 12.74 -4.44
CA LEU A 214 -10.29 13.87 -5.18
C LEU A 214 -11.69 14.31 -4.70
N THR A 215 -12.45 13.38 -4.12
CA THR A 215 -13.86 13.63 -3.73
C THR A 215 -14.06 13.67 -2.22
N GLY A 216 -13.12 13.16 -1.42
CA GLY A 216 -13.25 12.97 0.02
C GLY A 216 -14.14 11.81 0.43
N VAL A 217 -14.73 11.07 -0.53
CA VAL A 217 -15.62 9.92 -0.27
C VAL A 217 -15.23 8.70 -1.11
N LYS A 218 -15.61 7.51 -0.66
CA LYS A 218 -15.40 6.29 -1.45
C LYS A 218 -16.42 6.20 -2.59
N PRO A 219 -16.09 5.48 -3.69
CA PRO A 219 -17.00 5.34 -4.84
C PRO A 219 -18.25 4.50 -4.56
N PHE A 220 -18.29 3.79 -3.43
CA PHE A 220 -19.41 2.94 -3.04
C PHE A 220 -20.07 3.51 -1.78
N GLU A 221 -21.38 3.66 -1.85
CA GLU A 221 -22.19 4.23 -0.78
C GLU A 221 -22.83 3.11 0.05
N GLY A 222 -22.70 3.18 1.35
CA GLY A 222 -23.34 2.22 2.25
C GLY A 222 -23.10 2.62 3.70
N GLN A 223 -24.11 2.53 4.53
CA GLN A 223 -24.00 2.86 5.95
C GLN A 223 -23.17 1.83 6.75
N THR A 224 -22.93 0.67 6.16
CA THR A 224 -22.14 -0.41 6.77
C THR A 224 -21.11 -0.94 5.77
N GLN A 225 -20.02 -1.51 6.29
CA GLN A 225 -19.02 -2.20 5.46
C GLN A 225 -19.66 -3.25 4.54
N LYS A 226 -20.65 -3.99 5.03
CA LYS A 226 -21.35 -5.02 4.25
C LYS A 226 -22.14 -4.40 3.09
N ALA A 227 -22.81 -3.27 3.31
CA ALA A 227 -23.55 -2.57 2.26
C ALA A 227 -22.63 -2.02 1.19
N MET A 228 -21.52 -1.37 1.59
CA MET A 228 -20.51 -0.86 0.64
C MET A 228 -19.89 -1.99 -0.22
N LEU A 229 -19.59 -3.13 0.39
CA LEU A 229 -19.10 -4.31 -0.35
C LEU A 229 -20.17 -4.89 -1.29
N ALA A 230 -21.43 -4.84 -0.91
CA ALA A 230 -22.52 -5.27 -1.79
C ALA A 230 -22.63 -4.38 -3.03
N ASP A 231 -22.50 -3.06 -2.86
CA ASP A 231 -22.46 -2.11 -3.98
C ASP A 231 -21.24 -2.33 -4.88
N GLN A 232 -20.06 -2.49 -4.29
CA GLN A 232 -18.81 -2.78 -5.01
C GLN A 232 -18.91 -4.06 -5.85
N LEU A 233 -19.62 -5.07 -5.37
CA LEU A 233 -19.80 -6.35 -6.04
C LEU A 233 -21.03 -6.41 -6.97
N ASN A 234 -21.78 -5.32 -7.07
CA ASN A 234 -22.94 -5.21 -7.94
C ASN A 234 -22.54 -4.64 -9.32
N PRO A 235 -22.54 -5.44 -10.40
CA PRO A 235 -22.16 -4.96 -11.72
C PRO A 235 -23.11 -3.90 -12.32
N ARG A 236 -24.27 -3.69 -11.68
CA ARG A 236 -25.27 -2.67 -12.07
C ARG A 236 -25.19 -1.41 -11.21
N TYR A 237 -24.32 -1.39 -10.19
CA TYR A 237 -24.11 -0.21 -9.36
C TYR A 237 -23.57 0.93 -10.21
N ARG A 238 -24.17 2.12 -10.05
CA ARG A 238 -23.73 3.32 -10.76
C ARG A 238 -22.91 4.17 -9.79
N ILE A 239 -21.62 4.17 -10.00
CA ILE A 239 -20.71 5.04 -9.27
C ILE A 239 -21.05 6.49 -9.62
N ARG A 240 -21.21 7.33 -8.59
CA ARG A 240 -21.38 8.77 -8.78
C ARG A 240 -20.12 9.35 -9.41
N LYS A 241 -20.30 10.32 -10.30
CA LYS A 241 -19.16 10.92 -10.99
C LYS A 241 -18.35 11.79 -10.03
N PRO A 242 -17.01 11.74 -10.04
CA PRO A 242 -16.16 12.59 -9.21
C PRO A 242 -16.53 14.07 -9.26
N ARG A 243 -16.92 14.59 -10.41
CA ARG A 243 -17.33 15.98 -10.62
C ARG A 243 -18.65 16.37 -9.94
N GLU A 244 -19.46 15.41 -9.51
CA GLU A 244 -20.64 15.69 -8.67
C GLU A 244 -20.24 16.14 -7.24
N PHE A 245 -19.00 15.85 -6.82
CA PHE A 245 -18.45 16.23 -5.52
C PHE A 245 -17.48 17.43 -5.64
N ASN A 246 -16.74 17.50 -6.76
CA ASN A 246 -15.76 18.54 -7.02
C ASN A 246 -15.72 18.84 -8.53
N ASP A 247 -16.37 19.91 -8.94
CA ASP A 247 -16.50 20.34 -10.34
C ASP A 247 -15.19 20.85 -10.95
N ASN A 248 -14.17 21.14 -10.13
CA ASN A 248 -12.83 21.49 -10.61
C ASN A 248 -12.05 20.31 -11.18
N ILE A 249 -12.49 19.07 -10.97
CA ILE A 249 -11.85 17.88 -11.56
C ILE A 249 -11.98 17.95 -13.09
N PRO A 250 -10.87 17.87 -13.86
CA PRO A 250 -10.93 17.83 -15.32
C PRO A 250 -11.76 16.63 -15.81
N ILE A 251 -12.60 16.85 -16.83
CA ILE A 251 -13.48 15.80 -17.39
C ILE A 251 -12.69 14.55 -17.77
N LYS A 252 -11.53 14.73 -18.42
CA LYS A 252 -10.68 13.61 -18.85
C LYS A 252 -10.08 12.84 -17.66
N LEU A 253 -9.82 13.52 -16.52
CA LEU A 253 -9.37 12.86 -15.29
C LEU A 253 -10.49 12.03 -14.67
N GLU A 254 -11.71 12.57 -14.60
CA GLU A 254 -12.90 11.84 -14.19
C GLU A 254 -13.09 10.57 -15.01
N GLU A 255 -13.06 10.68 -16.35
CA GLU A 255 -13.21 9.55 -17.26
C GLU A 255 -12.13 8.47 -17.03
N LEU A 256 -10.89 8.88 -16.84
CA LEU A 256 -9.77 7.96 -16.58
C LEU A 256 -9.93 7.22 -15.25
N ILE A 257 -10.32 7.93 -14.18
CA ILE A 257 -10.57 7.33 -12.86
C ILE A 257 -11.73 6.33 -12.93
N LEU A 258 -12.86 6.72 -13.54
CA LEU A 258 -14.02 5.84 -13.70
C LEU A 258 -13.67 4.59 -14.52
N LYS A 259 -12.79 4.73 -15.52
CA LYS A 259 -12.28 3.59 -16.28
C LYS A 259 -11.41 2.67 -15.42
N CYS A 260 -10.58 3.19 -14.51
CA CYS A 260 -9.78 2.37 -13.61
C CYS A 260 -10.65 1.51 -12.68
N ILE A 261 -11.77 2.06 -12.20
CA ILE A 261 -12.69 1.39 -11.26
C ILE A 261 -13.84 0.63 -11.95
N ASP A 262 -13.73 0.37 -13.26
CA ASP A 262 -14.74 -0.46 -13.95
C ASP A 262 -14.79 -1.85 -13.32
N PHE A 263 -16.02 -2.36 -13.15
CA PHE A 263 -16.28 -3.68 -12.59
C PHE A 263 -15.60 -4.80 -13.40
N ILE A 264 -15.55 -4.63 -14.74
CA ILE A 264 -15.00 -5.60 -15.69
C ILE A 264 -13.51 -5.27 -15.93
N PRO A 265 -12.56 -6.14 -15.55
CA PRO A 265 -11.13 -5.87 -15.72
C PRO A 265 -10.70 -5.51 -17.15
N GLU A 266 -11.35 -6.11 -18.17
CA GLU A 266 -11.07 -5.87 -19.60
C GLU A 266 -11.40 -4.44 -20.06
N LYS A 267 -12.24 -3.71 -19.31
CA LYS A 267 -12.59 -2.32 -19.59
C LYS A 267 -11.65 -1.31 -18.94
N ARG A 268 -10.85 -1.75 -17.98
CA ARG A 268 -9.82 -0.93 -17.34
C ARG A 268 -8.64 -0.67 -18.30
N PRO A 269 -7.76 0.29 -18.02
CA PRO A 269 -6.46 0.35 -18.70
C PRO A 269 -5.77 -1.02 -18.64
N PRO A 270 -5.16 -1.50 -19.73
CA PRO A 270 -4.64 -2.88 -19.78
C PRO A 270 -3.38 -3.07 -18.94
N ASN A 271 -2.62 -2.01 -18.69
CA ASN A 271 -1.41 -1.99 -17.86
C ASN A 271 -1.14 -0.57 -17.32
N MET A 272 -0.20 -0.48 -16.37
CA MET A 272 0.18 0.80 -15.77
C MET A 272 0.89 1.72 -16.75
N THR A 273 1.68 1.23 -17.69
CA THR A 273 2.38 2.05 -18.70
C THR A 273 1.41 2.89 -19.54
N LEU A 274 0.31 2.30 -19.99
CA LEU A 274 -0.71 3.03 -20.71
C LEU A 274 -1.48 3.99 -19.80
N LEU A 275 -1.71 3.61 -18.54
CA LEU A 275 -2.35 4.48 -17.55
C LEU A 275 -1.48 5.70 -17.23
N VAL A 276 -0.18 5.52 -16.98
CA VAL A 276 0.79 6.61 -16.72
C VAL A 276 0.83 7.57 -17.90
N ARG A 277 0.93 7.06 -19.13
CA ARG A 277 0.89 7.88 -20.33
C ARG A 277 -0.39 8.72 -20.44
N ASP A 278 -1.54 8.10 -20.18
CA ASP A 278 -2.83 8.78 -20.27
C ASP A 278 -2.99 9.78 -19.12
N MET A 279 -2.49 9.49 -17.90
CA MET A 279 -2.46 10.40 -16.75
C MET A 279 -1.62 11.65 -17.07
N ASN A 280 -0.38 11.46 -17.56
CA ASN A 280 0.51 12.56 -17.93
C ASN A 280 -0.13 13.47 -18.99
N ARG A 281 -0.80 12.88 -20.00
CA ARG A 281 -1.52 13.64 -21.01
C ARG A 281 -2.68 14.45 -20.42
N VAL A 282 -3.43 13.89 -19.50
CA VAL A 282 -4.58 14.54 -18.85
C VAL A 282 -4.13 15.70 -17.97
N LEU A 283 -3.02 15.53 -17.25
CA LEU A 283 -2.47 16.53 -16.33
C LEU A 283 -1.51 17.51 -17.01
N GLY A 284 -1.16 17.30 -18.29
CA GLY A 284 -0.23 18.15 -19.02
C GLY A 284 1.23 18.03 -18.54
N VAL A 285 1.57 16.95 -17.87
CA VAL A 285 2.94 16.64 -17.43
C VAL A 285 3.70 16.02 -18.61
N ARG A 286 4.93 16.49 -18.86
CA ARG A 286 5.78 16.01 -19.97
C ARG A 286 6.74 14.93 -19.50
#